data_705b55fc71007bbf8ff86e7ec730c952
#
_entry.id   705b55fc71007bbf8ff86e7ec730c952
#
_cell.length_a   1.000
_cell.length_b   1.000
_cell.length_c   1.000
_cell.angle_alpha   90.00
_cell.angle_beta   90.00
_cell.angle_gamma   90.00
#
_symmetry.space_group_name_H-M   'P 1'
#
loop_
_entity.id
_entity.type
_entity.pdbx_description
1 polymer ?
#
loop_
_entity_poly.entity_id
_entity_poly.type
_entity_poly.pdbx_seq_one_letter_code
_entity_poly.pdbx_strand_id
1 'polypeptide(L)'
;MPIYKIADIISDIRPKFLTFEKNAKNYEYSGNEPAQIKLAVKEDFLREKYNENMLFSIGELECIFMSDVFNKKILKYNAIFLHSSAILYKGKAYLFSADSGVGKSTHTKLWI
;
A
#
# COMPACT_ATOMS: atom_id res chain seq x y z
N MET A 1 -10.33 -13.07 10.02
CA MET A 1 -10.09 -11.62 9.89
C MET A 1 -8.77 -11.43 9.12
N PRO A 2 -8.77 -10.62 8.08
CA PRO A 2 -7.55 -10.43 7.30
C PRO A 2 -6.52 -9.60 8.06
N ILE A 3 -5.43 -10.25 8.40
CA ILE A 3 -4.30 -9.62 9.06
C ILE A 3 -3.14 -9.59 8.09
N TYR A 4 -2.49 -8.46 8.01
CA TYR A 4 -1.36 -8.23 7.12
C TYR A 4 -0.16 -7.73 7.91
N LYS A 5 1.03 -8.09 7.47
CA LYS A 5 2.27 -7.56 8.05
C LYS A 5 3.02 -6.82 6.96
N ILE A 6 3.09 -5.51 7.10
CA ILE A 6 3.70 -4.62 6.11
C ILE A 6 4.75 -3.77 6.83
N ALA A 7 6.00 -3.86 6.42
CA ALA A 7 7.12 -3.16 7.05
C ALA A 7 7.18 -3.40 8.56
N ASP A 8 6.98 -4.66 8.98
CA ASP A 8 6.93 -5.10 10.37
C ASP A 8 5.76 -4.50 11.19
N ILE A 9 4.80 -3.84 10.53
CA ILE A 9 3.60 -3.31 11.18
C ILE A 9 2.45 -4.28 10.92
N ILE A 10 1.83 -4.77 12.00
CA ILE A 10 0.71 -5.70 11.90
C ILE A 10 -0.58 -4.90 11.79
N SER A 11 -1.30 -5.14 10.71
CA SER A 11 -2.47 -4.36 10.32
C SER A 11 -3.70 -5.24 10.16
N ASP A 12 -4.79 -4.89 10.83
CA ASP A 12 -6.10 -5.46 10.59
C ASP A 12 -6.76 -4.62 9.50
N ILE A 13 -6.80 -5.15 8.28
CA ILE A 13 -7.34 -4.44 7.13
C ILE A 13 -8.59 -5.17 6.68
N ARG A 14 -9.69 -4.43 6.52
CA ARG A 14 -10.99 -4.99 6.18
C ARG A 14 -11.44 -4.49 4.81
N PRO A 15 -10.93 -5.09 3.73
CA PRO A 15 -11.33 -4.70 2.39
C PRO A 15 -12.75 -5.18 2.09
N LYS A 16 -13.46 -4.42 1.27
CA LYS A 16 -14.80 -4.74 0.81
C LYS A 16 -14.82 -5.33 -0.59
N PHE A 17 -13.70 -5.21 -1.32
CA PHE A 17 -13.60 -5.66 -2.71
C PHE A 17 -12.38 -6.56 -2.89
N LEU A 18 -12.48 -7.49 -3.83
CA LEU A 18 -11.43 -8.49 -4.07
C LEU A 18 -10.11 -7.92 -4.59
N THR A 19 -10.15 -6.74 -5.20
CA THR A 19 -8.96 -6.11 -5.75
C THR A 19 -7.86 -5.94 -4.70
N PHE A 20 -8.24 -5.42 -3.53
CA PHE A 20 -7.29 -5.24 -2.44
C PHE A 20 -6.72 -6.58 -1.96
N GLU A 21 -7.59 -7.57 -1.75
CA GLU A 21 -7.16 -8.88 -1.28
C GLU A 21 -6.14 -9.53 -2.22
N LYS A 22 -6.36 -9.41 -3.53
CA LYS A 22 -5.44 -9.94 -4.53
C LYS A 22 -4.10 -9.21 -4.51
N ASN A 23 -4.14 -7.89 -4.44
CA ASN A 23 -2.93 -7.07 -4.48
C ASN A 23 -2.09 -7.20 -3.21
N ALA A 24 -2.73 -7.43 -2.07
CA ALA A 24 -2.06 -7.52 -0.77
C ALA A 24 -1.77 -8.96 -0.33
N LYS A 25 -2.02 -9.95 -1.16
CA LYS A 25 -1.90 -11.35 -0.79
C LYS A 25 -0.54 -11.71 -0.20
N ASN A 26 0.53 -11.17 -0.75
CA ASN A 26 1.89 -11.47 -0.29
C ASN A 26 2.20 -10.91 1.11
N TYR A 27 1.33 -10.05 1.63
CA TYR A 27 1.50 -9.45 2.96
C TYR A 27 0.60 -10.08 4.02
N GLU A 28 -0.19 -11.10 3.65
CA GLU A 28 -1.03 -11.80 4.61
C GLU A 28 -0.18 -12.42 5.72
N TYR A 29 -0.66 -12.32 6.94
CA TYR A 29 0.07 -12.75 8.12
C TYR A 29 -0.83 -13.58 9.03
N SER A 30 -0.32 -14.72 9.49
CA SER A 30 -1.09 -15.66 10.32
C SER A 30 -0.57 -15.76 11.76
N GLY A 31 0.25 -14.83 12.21
CA GLY A 31 0.76 -14.81 13.59
C GLY A 31 -0.33 -14.43 14.60
N ASN A 32 0.03 -14.50 15.87
CA ASN A 32 -0.88 -14.26 16.98
C ASN A 32 -0.74 -12.88 17.64
N GLU A 33 0.18 -12.06 17.15
CA GLU A 33 0.39 -10.74 17.71
C GLU A 33 -0.82 -9.84 17.42
N PRO A 34 -1.19 -8.96 18.37
CA PRO A 34 -2.30 -8.03 18.14
C PRO A 34 -2.00 -7.05 17.03
N ALA A 35 -3.03 -6.66 16.30
CA ALA A 35 -2.88 -5.65 15.25
C ALA A 35 -2.52 -4.30 15.87
N GLN A 36 -1.52 -3.65 15.29
CA GLN A 36 -1.08 -2.33 15.73
C GLN A 36 -1.95 -1.23 15.14
N ILE A 37 -2.47 -1.45 13.92
CA ILE A 37 -3.37 -0.50 13.26
C ILE A 37 -4.56 -1.25 12.67
N LYS A 38 -5.67 -0.54 12.54
CA LYS A 38 -6.89 -1.05 11.92
C LYS A 38 -7.29 -0.12 10.79
N LEU A 39 -7.58 -0.68 9.64
CA LEU A 39 -7.93 0.07 8.44
C LEU A 39 -9.22 -0.43 7.82
N ALA A 40 -10.09 0.51 7.49
CA ALA A 40 -11.27 0.26 6.67
C ALA A 40 -11.68 1.55 6.00
N VAL A 41 -12.26 1.44 4.80
CA VAL A 41 -12.82 2.58 4.08
C VAL A 41 -14.31 2.29 3.88
N LYS A 42 -15.16 3.25 4.20
CA LYS A 42 -16.61 3.07 4.09
C LYS A 42 -17.03 2.87 2.63
N GLU A 43 -17.90 1.89 2.39
CA GLU A 43 -18.37 1.61 1.05
C GLU A 43 -19.11 2.79 0.43
N ASP A 44 -19.93 3.49 1.21
CA ASP A 44 -20.66 4.68 0.73
C ASP A 44 -19.70 5.75 0.22
N PHE A 45 -18.60 5.97 0.92
CA PHE A 45 -17.58 6.91 0.50
C PHE A 45 -16.95 6.48 -0.84
N LEU A 46 -16.64 5.20 -0.99
CA LEU A 46 -16.07 4.67 -2.22
C LEU A 46 -17.02 4.81 -3.40
N ARG A 47 -18.32 4.55 -3.20
CA ARG A 47 -19.32 4.70 -4.24
C ARG A 47 -19.50 6.14 -4.66
N GLU A 48 -19.47 7.07 -3.70
CA GLU A 48 -19.52 8.50 -3.99
C GLU A 48 -18.33 8.92 -4.86
N LYS A 49 -17.13 8.49 -4.50
CA LYS A 49 -15.91 8.82 -5.27
C LYS A 49 -15.92 8.18 -6.66
N TYR A 50 -16.42 6.96 -6.78
CA TYR A 50 -16.59 6.31 -8.07
C TYR A 50 -17.54 7.07 -8.97
N ASN A 51 -18.65 7.58 -8.42
CA ASN A 51 -19.62 8.35 -9.18
C ASN A 51 -19.07 9.71 -9.63
N GLU A 52 -18.18 10.30 -8.87
CA GLU A 52 -17.53 11.56 -9.23
C GLU A 52 -16.55 11.38 -10.40
N ASN A 53 -15.83 10.25 -10.42
CA ASN A 53 -14.80 10.02 -11.41
C ASN A 53 -14.62 8.51 -11.64
N MET A 54 -15.07 8.04 -12.80
CA MET A 54 -15.05 6.62 -13.16
C MET A 54 -13.76 6.16 -13.83
N LEU A 55 -12.64 6.86 -13.64
CA LEU A 55 -11.34 6.45 -14.19
C LEU A 55 -10.81 5.15 -13.57
N PHE A 56 -11.18 4.88 -12.33
CA PHE A 56 -10.77 3.66 -11.62
C PHE A 56 -12.00 2.85 -11.25
N SER A 57 -11.83 1.53 -11.16
CA SER A 57 -12.88 0.68 -10.60
C SER A 57 -13.03 0.98 -9.11
N ILE A 58 -14.17 0.60 -8.53
CA ILE A 58 -14.40 0.81 -7.10
C ILE A 58 -13.40 0.04 -6.23
N GLY A 59 -12.96 -1.14 -6.68
CA GLY A 59 -11.92 -1.90 -6.01
C GLY A 59 -10.56 -1.22 -6.05
N GLU A 60 -10.22 -0.58 -7.17
CA GLU A 60 -9.00 0.23 -7.28
C GLU A 60 -9.05 1.45 -6.38
N LEU A 61 -10.21 2.11 -6.29
CA LEU A 61 -10.40 3.23 -5.37
C LEU A 61 -10.21 2.81 -3.92
N GLU A 62 -10.71 1.62 -3.56
CA GLU A 62 -10.48 1.10 -2.20
C GLU A 62 -8.98 0.95 -1.93
N CYS A 63 -8.21 0.42 -2.87
CA CYS A 63 -6.76 0.31 -2.72
C CYS A 63 -6.11 1.68 -2.51
N ILE A 64 -6.51 2.68 -3.29
CA ILE A 64 -5.94 4.02 -3.22
C ILE A 64 -6.23 4.67 -1.87
N PHE A 65 -7.48 4.65 -1.43
CA PHE A 65 -7.86 5.27 -0.15
C PHE A 65 -7.35 4.49 1.05
N MET A 66 -7.32 3.16 0.96
CA MET A 66 -6.75 2.33 2.02
C MET A 66 -5.26 2.63 2.20
N SER A 67 -4.52 2.79 1.11
CA SER A 67 -3.10 3.16 1.15
C SER A 67 -2.92 4.54 1.77
N ASP A 68 -3.78 5.50 1.46
CA ASP A 68 -3.71 6.83 2.04
C ASP A 68 -3.88 6.80 3.56
N VAL A 69 -4.87 6.05 4.04
CA VAL A 69 -5.09 5.89 5.49
C VAL A 69 -3.91 5.18 6.14
N PHE A 70 -3.40 4.13 5.51
CA PHE A 70 -2.22 3.40 6.00
C PHE A 70 -1.03 4.35 6.15
N ASN A 71 -0.74 5.13 5.13
CA ASN A 71 0.41 6.05 5.11
C ASN A 71 0.33 7.07 6.25
N LYS A 72 -0.86 7.52 6.59
CA LYS A 72 -1.07 8.46 7.70
C LYS A 72 -0.89 7.77 9.05
N LYS A 73 -1.38 6.55 9.19
CA LYS A 73 -1.33 5.83 10.47
C LYS A 73 0.06 5.32 10.83
N ILE A 74 0.91 5.01 9.86
CA ILE A 74 2.26 4.51 10.13
C ILE A 74 3.20 5.59 10.65
N LEU A 75 2.85 6.88 10.54
CA LEU A 75 3.70 7.97 11.01
C LEU A 75 4.02 7.84 12.50
N LYS A 76 3.08 7.38 13.31
CA LYS A 76 3.31 7.21 14.75
C LYS A 76 4.25 6.05 15.10
N TYR A 77 4.60 5.22 14.13
CA TYR A 77 5.57 4.12 14.29
C TYR A 77 6.93 4.49 13.69
N ASN A 78 7.19 5.78 13.49
CA ASN A 78 8.42 6.30 12.89
C ASN A 78 8.68 5.74 11.48
N ALA A 79 7.61 5.48 10.75
CA ALA A 79 7.66 4.98 9.38
C ALA A 79 7.05 5.99 8.42
N ILE A 80 7.56 6.05 7.20
CA ILE A 80 7.00 6.87 6.14
C ILE A 80 6.84 6.01 4.89
N PHE A 81 5.88 6.38 4.05
CA PHE A 81 5.73 5.78 2.75
C PHE A 81 6.56 6.54 1.73
N LEU A 82 7.38 5.81 0.97
CA LEU A 82 8.19 6.40 -0.09
C LEU A 82 7.93 5.63 -1.38
N HIS A 83 7.36 6.31 -2.37
CA HIS A 83 7.19 5.72 -3.69
C HIS A 83 8.52 5.81 -4.44
N SER A 84 9.20 4.68 -4.60
CA SER A 84 10.50 4.64 -5.21
C SER A 84 10.76 3.31 -5.89
N SER A 85 11.76 3.28 -6.78
CA SER A 85 12.41 2.05 -7.19
C SER A 85 13.66 1.87 -6.31
N ALA A 86 14.10 0.62 -6.13
CA ALA A 86 15.23 0.33 -5.25
C ALA A 86 16.18 -0.67 -5.87
N ILE A 87 17.47 -0.49 -5.58
CA ILE A 87 18.53 -1.43 -5.95
C ILE A 87 19.31 -1.79 -4.68
N LEU A 88 19.52 -3.09 -4.47
CA LEU A 88 20.41 -3.57 -3.41
C LEU A 88 21.81 -3.81 -3.99
N TYR A 89 22.80 -3.11 -3.47
CA TYR A 89 24.17 -3.21 -3.96
C TYR A 89 25.14 -3.14 -2.79
N LYS A 90 25.99 -4.14 -2.65
CA LYS A 90 26.99 -4.25 -1.57
C LYS A 90 26.38 -4.05 -0.17
N GLY A 91 25.21 -4.65 0.07
CA GLY A 91 24.54 -4.59 1.37
C GLY A 91 23.81 -3.29 1.68
N LYS A 92 23.75 -2.36 0.72
CA LYS A 92 23.04 -1.08 0.88
C LYS A 92 21.93 -0.96 -0.13
N ALA A 93 20.81 -0.35 0.28
CA ALA A 93 19.70 -0.06 -0.61
C ALA A 93 19.80 1.37 -1.14
N TYR A 94 19.72 1.51 -2.45
CA TYR A 94 19.73 2.81 -3.13
C TYR A 94 18.33 3.04 -3.68
N LEU A 95 17.67 4.12 -3.25
CA LEU A 95 16.29 4.43 -3.61
C LEU A 95 16.26 5.52 -4.66
N PHE A 96 15.46 5.31 -5.70
CA PHE A 96 15.24 6.29 -6.75
C PHE A 96 13.81 6.77 -6.65
N SER A 97 13.61 8.01 -6.20
CA SER A 97 12.31 8.63 -6.02
C SER A 97 12.22 9.89 -6.84
N ALA A 98 11.16 9.99 -7.65
CA ALA A 98 10.91 11.13 -8.52
C ALA A 98 9.45 11.11 -8.97
N ASP A 99 9.03 12.12 -9.71
CA ASP A 99 7.69 12.17 -10.28
C ASP A 99 7.45 10.99 -11.22
N SER A 100 6.19 10.56 -11.32
CA SER A 100 5.82 9.50 -12.23
C SER A 100 6.20 9.83 -13.67
N GLY A 101 6.73 8.85 -14.38
CA GLY A 101 7.08 9.00 -15.78
C GLY A 101 8.50 9.50 -16.04
N VAL A 102 9.30 9.79 -15.00
CA VAL A 102 10.70 10.24 -15.21
C VAL A 102 11.69 9.07 -15.35
N GLY A 103 11.23 7.83 -15.36
CA GLY A 103 12.06 6.67 -15.68
C GLY A 103 12.67 5.95 -14.49
N LYS A 104 12.05 6.01 -13.30
CA LYS A 104 12.54 5.31 -12.09
C LYS A 104 12.74 3.81 -12.32
N SER A 105 11.73 3.14 -12.87
CA SER A 105 11.79 1.71 -13.11
C SER A 105 12.79 1.36 -14.21
N THR A 106 12.87 2.18 -15.25
CA THR A 106 13.83 2.01 -16.33
C THR A 106 15.25 2.15 -15.81
N HIS A 107 15.52 3.17 -15.00
CA HIS A 107 16.83 3.36 -14.39
C HIS A 107 17.23 2.17 -13.52
N THR A 108 16.31 1.68 -12.71
CA THR A 108 16.56 0.53 -11.84
C THR A 108 16.90 -0.72 -12.66
N LYS A 109 16.21 -0.95 -13.76
CA LYS A 109 16.45 -2.10 -14.64
C LYS A 109 17.82 -2.07 -15.30
N LEU A 110 18.38 -0.90 -15.55
CA LEU A 110 19.70 -0.78 -16.14
C LEU A 110 20.83 -1.27 -15.22
N TRP A 111 20.56 -1.36 -13.91
CA TRP A 111 21.52 -1.84 -12.93
C TRP A 111 21.51 -3.36 -12.75
N ILE A 112 20.49 -4.03 -13.28
CA ILE A 112 20.33 -5.47 -13.20
C ILE A 112 20.95 -6.13 -14.43
#